data_b1b475540ecf8cf70495732880e0d7fa
#
_entry.id   b1b475540ecf8cf70495732880e0d7fa
#
_cell.length_a   1.000
_cell.length_b   1.000
_cell.length_c   1.000
_cell.angle_alpha   90.00
_cell.angle_beta   90.00
_cell.angle_gamma   90.00
#
_symmetry.space_group_name_H-M   'P 1'
#
loop_
_entity.id
_entity.type
_entity.pdbx_description
1 polymer ?
#
loop_
_entity_poly.entity_id
_entity_poly.type
_entity_poly.pdbx_seq_one_letter_code
_entity_poly.pdbx_strand_id
1 'polypeptide(L)'
;MSWRGEDGGIAAARMGHHVLMTPSNKGYYFDTFQSDPATEPVAIGGYTTLKKVYDYDPIPATLRQNHQENYVLGVQANCWSEYIYNAANLEYRLFPRALALAEVAWSPVERKNYDDFVRRADNDASKRLKAWNVNYHIPVPAQVGGSLNHLAFVDQKQVSLTTPRPLRIVYTTDGTTPTLESPTYTAPLTLTQSTRLRVASVLPSGDMSPVRDIEVKKSNYLPAQEVGRTLLSGLNLSVYKGTYLSPYQLPQTPDYTKEIADLRPIRTQTRVPGNVRNVENYAAIAEGFVNIDQDGVYEFSSNNSQVWIDGQLLIDNSQMPCPRYSPNNAEIALAKGLHRFKVTFVGGIFEGWPTYWDDASVKLRPAGGSWKTVDGNMLFR
;
A
#
# COMPACT_ATOMS: atom_id res chain seq x y z
N MET A 1 28.05 8.28 6.32
CA MET A 1 26.79 8.14 5.59
C MET A 1 25.74 9.08 6.18
N SER A 2 25.04 9.86 5.32
CA SER A 2 23.95 10.74 5.71
C SER A 2 22.61 10.11 5.29
N TRP A 3 21.97 9.36 6.19
CA TRP A 3 20.79 8.56 5.86
C TRP A 3 19.44 9.19 6.29
N ARG A 4 19.42 10.01 7.35
CA ARG A 4 18.20 10.72 7.81
C ARG A 4 17.84 11.96 6.98
N GLY A 5 18.62 12.25 5.93
CA GLY A 5 18.52 13.44 5.12
C GLY A 5 19.90 13.93 4.70
N GLU A 6 19.99 15.15 4.19
CA GLU A 6 21.24 15.73 3.68
C GLU A 6 22.00 16.51 4.75
N ASP A 7 21.33 16.98 5.81
CA ASP A 7 21.91 17.94 6.79
C ASP A 7 23.16 17.39 7.50
N GLY A 8 23.13 16.11 7.89
CA GLY A 8 24.28 15.46 8.49
C GLY A 8 25.49 15.37 7.55
N GLY A 9 25.24 15.12 6.26
CA GLY A 9 26.26 15.12 5.23
C GLY A 9 26.83 16.50 4.97
N ILE A 10 25.97 17.51 4.88
CA ILE A 10 26.37 18.92 4.73
C ILE A 10 27.24 19.35 5.92
N ALA A 11 26.81 19.06 7.14
CA ALA A 11 27.58 19.39 8.35
C ALA A 11 28.96 18.73 8.35
N ALA A 12 29.03 17.42 8.02
CA ALA A 12 30.30 16.69 7.96
C ALA A 12 31.24 17.25 6.87
N ALA A 13 30.72 17.54 5.68
CA ALA A 13 31.50 18.14 4.60
C ALA A 13 32.06 19.51 4.98
N ARG A 14 31.26 20.35 5.67
CA ARG A 14 31.71 21.64 6.20
C ARG A 14 32.84 21.53 7.23
N MET A 15 32.89 20.41 7.93
CA MET A 15 33.97 20.09 8.88
C MET A 15 35.20 19.44 8.21
N GLY A 16 35.21 19.34 6.88
CA GLY A 16 36.29 18.70 6.12
C GLY A 16 36.27 17.18 6.09
N HIS A 17 35.13 16.55 6.43
CA HIS A 17 34.99 15.09 6.39
C HIS A 17 34.36 14.63 5.08
N HIS A 18 34.85 13.53 4.54
CA HIS A 18 34.23 12.87 3.39
C HIS A 18 32.90 12.23 3.76
N VAL A 19 31.94 12.34 2.86
CA VAL A 19 30.57 11.83 3.07
C VAL A 19 30.07 11.02 1.88
N LEU A 20 29.26 10.00 2.18
CA LEU A 20 28.37 9.32 1.22
C LEU A 20 26.94 9.78 1.50
N MET A 21 26.26 10.23 0.45
CA MET A 21 24.87 10.68 0.55
C MET A 21 23.92 9.49 0.34
N THR A 22 23.10 9.20 1.35
CA THR A 22 22.16 8.07 1.34
C THR A 22 20.77 8.48 1.88
N PRO A 23 20.23 9.65 1.52
CA PRO A 23 19.10 10.23 2.21
C PRO A 23 17.80 9.46 1.94
N SER A 24 17.19 8.91 3.00
CA SER A 24 15.93 8.16 2.91
C SER A 24 14.78 9.00 2.35
N ASN A 25 14.70 10.28 2.73
CA ASN A 25 13.67 11.20 2.25
C ASN A 25 13.82 11.59 0.76
N LYS A 26 14.99 11.34 0.15
CA LYS A 26 15.24 11.57 -1.28
C LYS A 26 15.10 10.30 -2.13
N GLY A 27 14.75 9.16 -1.52
CA GLY A 27 14.50 7.92 -2.24
C GLY A 27 15.70 6.99 -2.33
N TYR A 28 16.61 7.06 -1.37
CA TYR A 28 17.80 6.19 -1.34
C TYR A 28 17.64 5.01 -0.36
N TYR A 29 16.39 4.61 -0.13
CA TYR A 29 16.01 3.35 0.52
C TYR A 29 15.20 2.51 -0.47
N PHE A 30 15.77 1.37 -0.88
CA PHE A 30 15.22 0.52 -1.95
C PHE A 30 14.36 -0.64 -1.43
N ASP A 31 14.21 -0.78 -0.15
CA ASP A 31 13.25 -1.67 0.52
C ASP A 31 11.80 -1.12 0.52
N THR A 32 11.61 0.09 -0.01
CA THR A 32 10.31 0.77 -0.16
C THR A 32 9.57 0.38 -1.45
N PHE A 33 8.29 0.73 -1.55
CA PHE A 33 7.49 0.56 -2.77
C PHE A 33 8.03 1.41 -3.94
N GLN A 34 7.96 0.88 -5.16
CA GLN A 34 8.38 1.56 -6.40
C GLN A 34 7.20 2.17 -7.17
N SER A 35 6.02 1.58 -7.01
CA SER A 35 4.74 2.00 -7.59
C SER A 35 3.64 1.92 -6.54
N ASP A 36 2.37 1.90 -6.94
CA ASP A 36 1.25 1.83 -6.02
C ASP A 36 1.37 0.61 -5.09
N PRO A 37 1.39 0.81 -3.76
CA PRO A 37 1.56 -0.28 -2.80
C PRO A 37 0.55 -1.43 -2.94
N ALA A 38 -0.66 -1.15 -3.42
CA ALA A 38 -1.68 -2.18 -3.64
C ALA A 38 -1.34 -3.12 -4.82
N THR A 39 -0.34 -2.77 -5.63
CA THR A 39 0.08 -3.54 -6.81
C THR A 39 1.42 -4.23 -6.62
N GLU A 40 2.06 -4.06 -5.46
CA GLU A 40 3.41 -4.58 -5.20
C GLU A 40 3.47 -5.58 -4.05
N PRO A 41 4.53 -6.41 -4.01
CA PRO A 41 4.84 -7.19 -2.82
C PRO A 41 5.00 -6.31 -1.59
N VAL A 42 4.67 -6.86 -0.42
CA VAL A 42 4.78 -6.14 0.87
C VAL A 42 6.18 -5.57 1.06
N ALA A 43 6.22 -4.32 1.51
CA ALA A 43 7.45 -3.58 1.84
C ALA A 43 7.30 -2.91 3.20
N ILE A 44 8.40 -2.38 3.73
CA ILE A 44 8.38 -1.66 5.02
C ILE A 44 7.49 -0.41 5.00
N GLY A 45 7.16 0.08 3.83
CA GLY A 45 6.43 1.33 3.61
C GLY A 45 7.27 2.30 2.78
N GLY A 46 6.81 3.55 2.70
CA GLY A 46 7.44 4.55 1.86
C GLY A 46 7.18 4.35 0.37
N TYR A 47 7.51 5.36 -0.42
CA TYR A 47 7.27 5.37 -1.85
C TYR A 47 8.45 6.01 -2.59
N THR A 48 9.18 5.20 -3.34
CA THR A 48 10.39 5.63 -4.05
C THR A 48 10.34 5.17 -5.51
N THR A 49 9.85 6.05 -6.36
CA THR A 49 9.78 5.82 -7.81
C THR A 49 11.15 5.86 -8.46
N LEU A 50 11.26 5.27 -9.65
CA LEU A 50 12.47 5.39 -10.49
C LEU A 50 12.85 6.86 -10.72
N LYS A 51 11.85 7.72 -10.98
CA LYS A 51 12.06 9.16 -11.19
C LYS A 51 12.62 9.84 -9.95
N LYS A 52 12.10 9.53 -8.77
CA LYS A 52 12.58 10.10 -7.51
C LYS A 52 14.06 9.79 -7.25
N VAL A 53 14.52 8.56 -7.56
CA VAL A 53 15.93 8.19 -7.48
C VAL A 53 16.76 8.97 -8.50
N TYR A 54 16.29 9.06 -9.74
CA TYR A 54 16.98 9.73 -10.82
C TYR A 54 17.12 11.24 -10.63
N ASP A 55 16.08 11.90 -10.10
CA ASP A 55 16.05 13.36 -9.95
C ASP A 55 16.99 13.87 -8.86
N TYR A 56 17.49 13.00 -7.99
CA TYR A 56 18.36 13.40 -6.91
C TYR A 56 19.71 13.96 -7.42
N ASP A 57 20.13 15.08 -6.86
CA ASP A 57 21.48 15.61 -6.98
C ASP A 57 22.24 15.37 -5.66
N PRO A 58 23.28 14.52 -5.66
CA PRO A 58 23.98 14.16 -4.44
C PRO A 58 24.85 15.28 -3.86
N ILE A 59 25.08 16.34 -4.62
CA ILE A 59 25.87 17.48 -4.18
C ILE A 59 24.94 18.66 -3.86
N PRO A 60 24.59 18.89 -2.59
CA PRO A 60 23.75 20.02 -2.20
C PRO A 60 24.30 21.35 -2.71
N ALA A 61 23.42 22.24 -3.16
CA ALA A 61 23.81 23.54 -3.70
C ALA A 61 24.67 24.36 -2.73
N THR A 62 24.42 24.24 -1.42
CA THR A 62 25.20 24.91 -0.38
C THR A 62 26.66 24.44 -0.32
N LEU A 63 26.96 23.20 -0.68
CA LEU A 63 28.34 22.71 -0.73
C LEU A 63 29.05 23.23 -1.99
N ARG A 64 28.36 23.28 -3.15
CA ARG A 64 28.93 23.93 -4.37
C ARG A 64 29.23 25.38 -4.16
N GLN A 65 28.32 26.15 -3.54
CA GLN A 65 28.51 27.58 -3.25
C GLN A 65 29.72 27.84 -2.35
N ASN A 66 30.08 26.89 -1.50
CA ASN A 66 31.23 27.01 -0.58
C ASN A 66 32.48 26.26 -1.05
N HIS A 67 32.52 25.76 -2.29
CA HIS A 67 33.61 24.96 -2.86
C HIS A 67 33.97 23.73 -1.99
N GLN A 68 32.94 23.06 -1.46
CA GLN A 68 33.09 21.89 -0.56
C GLN A 68 32.55 20.59 -1.19
N GLU A 69 32.17 20.61 -2.47
CA GLU A 69 31.66 19.46 -3.23
C GLU A 69 32.62 18.27 -3.22
N ASN A 70 33.91 18.49 -3.14
CA ASN A 70 34.96 17.45 -3.10
C ASN A 70 34.86 16.52 -1.89
N TYR A 71 34.16 16.92 -0.85
CA TYR A 71 33.93 16.08 0.31
C TYR A 71 32.80 15.06 0.08
N VAL A 72 31.95 15.26 -0.94
CA VAL A 72 30.92 14.29 -1.32
C VAL A 72 31.55 13.22 -2.23
N LEU A 73 31.81 12.03 -1.67
CA LEU A 73 32.41 10.93 -2.43
C LEU A 73 31.44 10.28 -3.41
N GLY A 74 30.13 10.43 -3.18
CA GLY A 74 29.11 9.86 -4.04
C GLY A 74 27.83 9.53 -3.29
N VAL A 75 27.07 8.60 -3.85
CA VAL A 75 25.76 8.13 -3.36
C VAL A 75 25.77 6.66 -3.03
N GLN A 76 24.89 6.27 -2.13
CA GLN A 76 24.60 4.89 -1.80
C GLN A 76 23.09 4.74 -1.57
N ALA A 77 22.51 3.64 -2.05
CA ALA A 77 21.17 3.23 -1.67
C ALA A 77 21.23 2.08 -0.68
N ASN A 78 20.39 2.14 0.35
CA ASN A 78 20.24 1.07 1.31
C ASN A 78 19.05 0.19 0.90
N CYS A 79 19.13 -1.10 1.16
CA CYS A 79 18.03 -2.04 0.97
C CYS A 79 18.01 -2.97 2.19
N TRP A 80 17.14 -2.68 3.15
CA TRP A 80 17.00 -3.42 4.39
C TRP A 80 16.15 -4.67 4.17
N SER A 81 16.43 -5.75 4.87
CA SER A 81 15.94 -7.08 4.51
C SER A 81 14.70 -7.54 5.26
N GLU A 82 14.07 -6.69 6.08
CA GLU A 82 12.89 -7.05 6.90
C GLU A 82 11.74 -7.65 6.08
N TYR A 83 11.60 -7.23 4.82
CA TYR A 83 10.57 -7.69 3.89
C TYR A 83 11.16 -8.33 2.62
N ILE A 84 12.44 -8.73 2.67
CA ILE A 84 13.12 -9.38 1.55
C ILE A 84 13.46 -10.82 1.94
N TYR A 85 12.72 -11.75 1.40
CA TYR A 85 12.77 -13.17 1.80
C TYR A 85 13.51 -14.08 0.80
N ASN A 86 13.89 -13.57 -0.38
CA ASN A 86 14.69 -14.29 -1.36
C ASN A 86 15.37 -13.36 -2.37
N ALA A 87 16.28 -13.91 -3.20
CA ALA A 87 17.01 -13.16 -4.21
C ALA A 87 16.12 -12.48 -5.25
N ALA A 88 15.06 -13.16 -5.72
CA ALA A 88 14.14 -12.59 -6.70
C ALA A 88 13.39 -11.36 -6.15
N ASN A 89 13.03 -11.37 -4.84
CA ASN A 89 12.45 -10.20 -4.19
C ASN A 89 13.47 -9.06 -4.06
N LEU A 90 14.72 -9.36 -3.74
CA LEU A 90 15.80 -8.36 -3.70
C LEU A 90 16.01 -7.72 -5.07
N GLU A 91 16.12 -8.51 -6.12
CA GLU A 91 16.28 -8.03 -7.50
C GLU A 91 15.13 -7.12 -7.92
N TYR A 92 13.90 -7.53 -7.60
CA TYR A 92 12.70 -6.71 -7.80
C TYR A 92 12.81 -5.35 -7.10
N ARG A 93 13.33 -5.31 -5.88
CA ARG A 93 13.52 -4.06 -5.12
C ARG A 93 14.63 -3.19 -5.71
N LEU A 94 15.69 -3.79 -6.21
CA LEU A 94 16.86 -3.06 -6.73
C LEU A 94 16.61 -2.50 -8.13
N PHE A 95 16.09 -3.30 -9.05
CA PHE A 95 15.98 -2.91 -10.46
C PHE A 95 14.57 -2.44 -10.84
N PRO A 96 14.49 -1.35 -11.65
CA PRO A 96 15.56 -0.60 -12.32
C PRO A 96 16.17 0.54 -11.50
N ARG A 97 15.82 0.75 -10.21
CA ARG A 97 16.32 1.89 -9.40
C ARG A 97 17.85 1.91 -9.27
N ALA A 98 18.49 0.74 -9.23
CA ALA A 98 19.95 0.65 -9.21
C ALA A 98 20.58 1.22 -10.51
N LEU A 99 19.89 1.14 -11.65
CA LEU A 99 20.33 1.79 -12.88
C LEU A 99 20.26 3.32 -12.76
N ALA A 100 19.21 3.84 -12.14
CA ALA A 100 19.07 5.28 -11.87
C ALA A 100 20.16 5.77 -10.88
N LEU A 101 20.44 4.98 -9.83
CA LEU A 101 21.53 5.26 -8.91
C LEU A 101 22.88 5.34 -9.64
N ALA A 102 23.15 4.40 -10.53
CA ALA A 102 24.37 4.40 -11.34
C ALA A 102 24.46 5.63 -12.24
N GLU A 103 23.37 6.01 -12.91
CA GLU A 103 23.33 7.22 -13.75
C GLU A 103 23.60 8.48 -12.91
N VAL A 104 22.99 8.60 -11.73
CA VAL A 104 23.23 9.71 -10.81
C VAL A 104 24.67 9.78 -10.32
N ALA A 105 25.31 8.62 -10.09
CA ALA A 105 26.69 8.56 -9.65
C ALA A 105 27.72 8.90 -10.76
N TRP A 106 27.41 8.58 -12.01
CA TRP A 106 28.33 8.73 -13.15
C TRP A 106 28.13 9.99 -13.97
N SER A 107 26.90 10.53 -14.02
CA SER A 107 26.56 11.60 -14.93
C SER A 107 26.52 12.96 -14.22
N PRO A 108 27.21 13.97 -14.75
CA PRO A 108 27.02 15.34 -14.31
C PRO A 108 25.53 15.74 -14.40
N VAL A 109 25.05 16.52 -13.43
CA VAL A 109 23.63 16.87 -13.32
C VAL A 109 23.11 17.57 -14.57
N GLU A 110 23.94 18.35 -15.25
CA GLU A 110 23.62 19.10 -16.48
C GLU A 110 23.42 18.21 -17.71
N ARG A 111 23.91 16.95 -17.63
CA ARG A 111 23.78 15.97 -18.72
C ARG A 111 22.67 14.96 -18.48
N LYS A 112 22.03 14.99 -17.29
CA LYS A 112 20.94 14.06 -17.00
C LYS A 112 19.70 14.37 -17.84
N ASN A 113 19.15 13.35 -18.45
CA ASN A 113 17.89 13.38 -19.21
C ASN A 113 17.06 12.15 -18.83
N TYR A 114 15.98 12.37 -18.10
CA TYR A 114 15.16 11.27 -17.58
C TYR A 114 14.49 10.46 -18.70
N ASP A 115 14.00 11.10 -19.75
CA ASP A 115 13.31 10.40 -20.84
C ASP A 115 14.27 9.51 -21.63
N ASP A 116 15.50 10.00 -21.90
CA ASP A 116 16.53 9.16 -22.51
C ASP A 116 16.97 8.02 -21.61
N PHE A 117 17.11 8.28 -20.30
CA PHE A 117 17.42 7.25 -19.32
C PHE A 117 16.34 6.17 -19.29
N VAL A 118 15.04 6.54 -19.22
CA VAL A 118 13.92 5.60 -19.23
C VAL A 118 13.91 4.78 -20.51
N ARG A 119 14.12 5.41 -21.67
CA ARG A 119 14.22 4.71 -22.98
C ARG A 119 15.30 3.63 -22.95
N ARG A 120 16.48 3.94 -22.43
CA ARG A 120 17.60 2.97 -22.28
C ARG A 120 17.29 1.89 -21.25
N ALA A 121 16.71 2.25 -20.11
CA ALA A 121 16.33 1.32 -19.05
C ALA A 121 15.26 0.33 -19.49
N ASP A 122 14.18 0.83 -20.11
CA ASP A 122 13.01 0.02 -20.48
C ASP A 122 13.18 -0.78 -21.78
N ASN A 123 14.18 -0.45 -22.62
CA ASN A 123 14.46 -1.18 -23.85
C ASN A 123 15.76 -1.99 -23.79
N ASP A 124 16.87 -1.34 -23.49
CA ASP A 124 18.19 -1.98 -23.63
C ASP A 124 18.63 -2.70 -22.34
N ALA A 125 18.49 -2.04 -21.20
CA ALA A 125 18.88 -2.64 -19.94
C ALA A 125 17.92 -3.76 -19.50
N SER A 126 16.61 -3.61 -19.74
CA SER A 126 15.62 -4.66 -19.45
C SER A 126 15.93 -5.97 -20.21
N LYS A 127 16.33 -5.89 -21.49
CA LYS A 127 16.74 -7.07 -22.25
C LYS A 127 17.96 -7.78 -21.64
N ARG A 128 18.92 -6.99 -21.14
CA ARG A 128 20.10 -7.57 -20.46
C ARG A 128 19.72 -8.20 -19.11
N LEU A 129 18.91 -7.52 -18.31
CA LEU A 129 18.41 -8.05 -17.04
C LEU A 129 17.66 -9.37 -17.27
N LYS A 130 16.80 -9.43 -18.29
CA LYS A 130 16.09 -10.64 -18.69
C LYS A 130 17.05 -11.75 -19.13
N ALA A 131 18.05 -11.43 -19.96
CA ALA A 131 19.05 -12.40 -20.42
C ALA A 131 19.87 -12.99 -19.25
N TRP A 132 20.04 -12.23 -18.16
CA TRP A 132 20.70 -12.67 -16.92
C TRP A 132 19.72 -13.28 -15.90
N ASN A 133 18.45 -13.45 -16.29
CA ASN A 133 17.38 -13.97 -15.42
C ASN A 133 17.19 -13.18 -14.13
N VAL A 134 17.39 -11.87 -14.18
CA VAL A 134 17.16 -10.95 -13.07
C VAL A 134 15.67 -10.60 -12.99
N ASN A 135 15.07 -10.74 -11.82
CA ASN A 135 13.67 -10.35 -11.57
C ASN A 135 13.58 -8.85 -11.30
N TYR A 136 13.37 -8.05 -12.34
CA TYR A 136 13.27 -6.59 -12.21
C TYR A 136 11.82 -6.10 -12.22
N HIS A 137 11.60 -4.98 -11.55
CA HIS A 137 10.29 -4.36 -11.44
C HIS A 137 9.81 -3.77 -12.76
N ILE A 138 8.65 -4.19 -13.21
CA ILE A 138 7.85 -3.55 -14.27
C ILE A 138 6.58 -3.05 -13.59
N PRO A 139 6.26 -1.73 -13.62
CA PRO A 139 5.11 -1.19 -12.92
C PRO A 139 3.82 -1.85 -13.37
N VAL A 140 3.08 -2.40 -12.43
CA VAL A 140 1.72 -2.91 -12.67
C VAL A 140 0.77 -1.72 -12.78
N PRO A 141 -0.20 -1.71 -13.73
CA PRO A 141 -1.15 -0.62 -13.86
C PRO A 141 -1.93 -0.39 -12.56
N ALA A 142 -1.91 0.86 -12.09
CA ALA A 142 -2.65 1.33 -10.94
C ALA A 142 -3.93 2.06 -11.38
N GLN A 143 -4.89 2.24 -10.46
CA GLN A 143 -6.04 3.10 -10.70
C GLN A 143 -5.72 4.53 -10.27
N VAL A 144 -6.23 5.48 -11.03
CA VAL A 144 -6.17 6.90 -10.64
C VAL A 144 -7.02 7.11 -9.38
N GLY A 145 -6.42 7.72 -8.35
CA GLY A 145 -7.10 7.98 -7.07
C GLY A 145 -6.96 6.90 -6.01
N GLY A 146 -6.23 5.82 -6.30
CA GLY A 146 -5.96 4.70 -5.41
C GLY A 146 -6.40 3.37 -5.99
N SER A 147 -5.58 2.37 -5.79
CA SER A 147 -5.80 1.05 -6.41
C SER A 147 -6.63 0.14 -5.53
N LEU A 148 -7.71 -0.38 -6.10
CA LEU A 148 -8.60 -1.36 -5.51
C LEU A 148 -8.61 -2.63 -6.35
N ASN A 149 -8.65 -3.79 -5.71
CA ASN A 149 -8.86 -5.07 -6.38
C ASN A 149 -10.34 -5.45 -6.45
N HIS A 150 -11.19 -4.81 -5.63
CA HIS A 150 -12.63 -5.01 -5.59
C HIS A 150 -13.33 -3.66 -5.72
N LEU A 151 -14.00 -3.45 -6.84
CA LEU A 151 -14.82 -2.29 -7.15
C LEU A 151 -16.30 -2.67 -7.13
N ALA A 152 -17.15 -1.77 -6.64
CA ALA A 152 -18.60 -1.93 -6.70
C ALA A 152 -19.25 -0.75 -7.45
N PHE A 153 -20.39 -1.01 -8.06
CA PHE A 153 -21.21 0.03 -8.69
C PHE A 153 -22.66 -0.43 -8.83
N VAL A 154 -23.57 0.52 -9.01
CA VAL A 154 -24.99 0.26 -9.24
C VAL A 154 -25.32 0.43 -10.73
N ASP A 155 -25.03 1.57 -11.33
CA ASP A 155 -25.37 1.85 -12.72
C ASP A 155 -24.20 1.60 -13.68
N GLN A 156 -23.12 2.33 -13.48
CA GLN A 156 -21.87 2.20 -14.27
C GLN A 156 -20.65 2.54 -13.43
N LYS A 157 -19.48 2.01 -13.84
CA LYS A 157 -18.19 2.29 -13.23
C LYS A 157 -17.18 2.75 -14.28
N GLN A 158 -16.56 3.89 -14.05
CA GLN A 158 -15.38 4.31 -14.79
C GLN A 158 -14.12 3.80 -14.11
N VAL A 159 -13.23 3.14 -14.88
CA VAL A 159 -11.93 2.68 -14.42
C VAL A 159 -10.85 3.39 -15.21
N SER A 160 -10.11 4.25 -14.53
CA SER A 160 -8.97 4.98 -15.09
C SER A 160 -7.67 4.36 -14.62
N LEU A 161 -6.80 3.96 -15.56
CA LEU A 161 -5.54 3.29 -15.29
C LEU A 161 -4.35 4.22 -15.54
N THR A 162 -3.30 4.03 -14.77
CA THR A 162 -2.05 4.80 -14.88
C THR A 162 -0.84 3.95 -14.50
N THR A 163 0.34 4.41 -14.91
CA THR A 163 1.65 3.86 -14.51
C THR A 163 2.57 5.01 -14.09
N PRO A 164 3.58 4.79 -13.23
CA PRO A 164 4.48 5.85 -12.74
C PRO A 164 5.31 6.54 -13.83
N ARG A 165 5.40 5.94 -15.00
CA ARG A 165 5.97 6.49 -16.24
C ARG A 165 5.15 6.00 -17.42
N PRO A 166 5.18 6.67 -18.59
CA PRO A 166 4.39 6.26 -19.75
C PRO A 166 4.75 4.86 -20.23
N LEU A 167 3.82 3.90 -20.06
CA LEU A 167 3.93 2.53 -20.58
C LEU A 167 2.64 2.17 -21.32
N ARG A 168 2.73 1.30 -22.30
CA ARG A 168 1.56 0.70 -22.93
C ARG A 168 0.87 -0.20 -21.88
N ILE A 169 -0.43 -0.02 -21.70
CA ILE A 169 -1.26 -0.89 -20.85
C ILE A 169 -2.12 -1.74 -21.77
N VAL A 170 -2.12 -3.04 -21.54
CA VAL A 170 -3.01 -4.01 -22.19
C VAL A 170 -4.00 -4.56 -21.20
N TYR A 171 -5.21 -4.92 -21.66
CA TYR A 171 -6.26 -5.40 -20.77
C TYR A 171 -7.19 -6.42 -21.42
N THR A 172 -7.92 -7.16 -20.60
CA THR A 172 -9.06 -8.01 -20.96
C THR A 172 -10.22 -7.76 -19.99
N THR A 173 -11.45 -7.96 -20.45
CA THR A 173 -12.68 -7.77 -19.66
C THR A 173 -13.47 -9.05 -19.43
N ASP A 174 -12.97 -10.16 -19.96
CA ASP A 174 -13.57 -11.51 -19.87
C ASP A 174 -12.84 -12.41 -18.86
N GLY A 175 -11.84 -11.87 -18.15
CA GLY A 175 -11.03 -12.61 -17.18
C GLY A 175 -9.92 -13.47 -17.80
N THR A 176 -9.72 -13.44 -19.11
CA THR A 176 -8.55 -14.07 -19.75
C THR A 176 -7.27 -13.32 -19.42
N THR A 177 -6.12 -13.98 -19.49
CA THR A 177 -4.83 -13.34 -19.27
C THR A 177 -4.48 -12.41 -20.44
N PRO A 178 -4.24 -11.11 -20.23
CA PRO A 178 -3.82 -10.22 -21.30
C PRO A 178 -2.46 -10.64 -21.89
N THR A 179 -2.32 -10.47 -23.19
CA THR A 179 -1.11 -10.73 -23.98
C THR A 179 -0.67 -9.46 -24.71
N LEU A 180 0.41 -9.52 -25.46
CA LEU A 180 0.87 -8.39 -26.29
C LEU A 180 -0.14 -7.98 -27.37
N GLU A 181 -1.02 -8.90 -27.78
CA GLU A 181 -2.08 -8.69 -28.79
C GLU A 181 -3.39 -8.20 -28.18
N SER A 182 -3.50 -8.20 -26.85
CA SER A 182 -4.71 -7.73 -26.17
C SER A 182 -4.96 -6.24 -26.41
N PRO A 183 -6.21 -5.78 -26.31
CA PRO A 183 -6.57 -4.37 -26.46
C PRO A 183 -5.68 -3.46 -25.63
N THR A 184 -5.26 -2.35 -26.24
CA THR A 184 -4.47 -1.32 -25.57
C THR A 184 -5.39 -0.31 -24.90
N TYR A 185 -5.13 -0.01 -23.62
CA TYR A 185 -5.84 1.03 -22.89
C TYR A 185 -5.43 2.42 -23.39
N THR A 186 -6.40 3.18 -23.90
CA THR A 186 -6.19 4.53 -24.42
C THR A 186 -7.07 5.59 -23.78
N ALA A 187 -8.14 5.16 -23.08
CA ALA A 187 -9.09 6.02 -22.41
C ALA A 187 -9.77 5.28 -21.24
N PRO A 188 -10.38 5.98 -20.26
CA PRO A 188 -11.10 5.35 -19.18
C PRO A 188 -12.15 4.33 -19.65
N LEU A 189 -12.16 3.15 -19.03
CA LEU A 189 -13.11 2.09 -19.34
C LEU A 189 -14.43 2.36 -18.63
N THR A 190 -15.54 2.37 -19.34
CA THR A 190 -16.88 2.46 -18.76
C THR A 190 -17.51 1.07 -18.74
N LEU A 191 -17.74 0.56 -17.53
CA LEU A 191 -18.29 -0.76 -17.28
C LEU A 191 -19.73 -0.64 -16.77
N THR A 192 -20.66 -1.36 -17.42
CA THR A 192 -22.09 -1.38 -17.07
C THR A 192 -22.57 -2.74 -16.58
N GLN A 193 -21.68 -3.74 -16.61
CA GLN A 193 -21.93 -5.09 -16.12
C GLN A 193 -20.75 -5.55 -15.26
N SER A 194 -20.98 -6.54 -14.41
CA SER A 194 -19.91 -7.17 -13.63
C SER A 194 -18.83 -7.69 -14.56
N THR A 195 -17.59 -7.33 -14.27
CA THR A 195 -16.45 -7.55 -15.16
C THR A 195 -15.25 -7.99 -14.35
N ARG A 196 -14.57 -9.02 -14.79
CA ARG A 196 -13.24 -9.36 -14.29
C ARG A 196 -12.20 -8.72 -15.21
N LEU A 197 -11.77 -7.52 -14.83
CA LEU A 197 -10.80 -6.74 -15.57
C LEU A 197 -9.39 -7.19 -15.19
N ARG A 198 -8.62 -7.66 -16.20
CA ARG A 198 -7.22 -8.01 -16.01
C ARG A 198 -6.34 -7.10 -16.83
N VAL A 199 -5.28 -6.57 -16.20
CA VAL A 199 -4.44 -5.54 -16.79
C VAL A 199 -2.95 -5.83 -16.59
N ALA A 200 -2.14 -5.45 -17.55
CA ALA A 200 -0.69 -5.48 -17.46
C ALA A 200 -0.08 -4.31 -18.23
N SER A 201 1.08 -3.85 -17.81
CA SER A 201 1.88 -2.91 -18.59
C SER A 201 2.90 -3.64 -19.43
N VAL A 202 3.31 -3.02 -20.53
CA VAL A 202 4.24 -3.56 -21.51
C VAL A 202 5.39 -2.57 -21.70
N LEU A 203 6.62 -3.04 -21.48
CA LEU A 203 7.83 -2.27 -21.78
C LEU A 203 8.07 -2.20 -23.32
N PRO A 204 8.82 -1.20 -23.79
CA PRO A 204 9.28 -1.16 -25.20
C PRO A 204 10.07 -2.40 -25.62
N SER A 205 10.72 -3.11 -24.68
CA SER A 205 11.39 -4.39 -24.93
C SER A 205 10.45 -5.54 -25.26
N GLY A 206 9.14 -5.39 -25.02
CA GLY A 206 8.13 -6.43 -25.12
C GLY A 206 7.89 -7.21 -23.82
N ASP A 207 8.61 -6.92 -22.75
CA ASP A 207 8.38 -7.55 -21.44
C ASP A 207 7.14 -6.99 -20.77
N MET A 208 6.40 -7.87 -20.10
CA MET A 208 5.14 -7.51 -19.43
C MET A 208 5.29 -7.53 -17.91
N SER A 209 4.56 -6.63 -17.25
CA SER A 209 4.40 -6.69 -15.80
C SER A 209 3.64 -7.94 -15.36
N PRO A 210 3.67 -8.31 -14.07
CA PRO A 210 2.66 -9.17 -13.50
C PRO A 210 1.25 -8.66 -13.85
N VAL A 211 0.32 -9.61 -14.05
CA VAL A 211 -1.08 -9.29 -14.36
C VAL A 211 -1.79 -8.93 -13.07
N ARG A 212 -2.46 -7.79 -13.07
CA ARG A 212 -3.37 -7.41 -12.00
C ARG A 212 -4.79 -7.83 -12.34
N ASP A 213 -5.45 -8.40 -11.36
CA ASP A 213 -6.83 -8.84 -11.43
C ASP A 213 -7.70 -7.86 -10.63
N ILE A 214 -8.72 -7.29 -11.26
CA ILE A 214 -9.63 -6.31 -10.67
C ILE A 214 -11.06 -6.83 -10.85
N GLU A 215 -11.70 -7.20 -9.76
CA GLU A 215 -13.11 -7.54 -9.75
C GLU A 215 -13.95 -6.26 -9.73
N VAL A 216 -14.77 -6.06 -10.76
CA VAL A 216 -15.69 -4.93 -10.86
C VAL A 216 -17.11 -5.46 -10.81
N LYS A 217 -17.79 -5.32 -9.68
CA LYS A 217 -19.06 -5.93 -9.40
C LYS A 217 -20.22 -4.94 -9.51
N LYS A 218 -21.15 -5.21 -10.42
CA LYS A 218 -22.46 -4.55 -10.41
C LYS A 218 -23.32 -5.17 -9.32
N SER A 219 -23.90 -4.36 -8.45
CA SER A 219 -24.75 -4.80 -7.36
C SER A 219 -25.83 -3.79 -7.07
N ASN A 220 -26.95 -4.24 -6.49
CA ASN A 220 -27.89 -3.33 -5.84
C ASN A 220 -27.31 -2.86 -4.51
N TYR A 221 -27.86 -1.80 -3.95
CA TYR A 221 -27.59 -1.42 -2.57
C TYR A 221 -27.99 -2.56 -1.63
N LEU A 222 -27.09 -2.97 -0.75
CA LEU A 222 -27.44 -3.87 0.34
C LEU A 222 -28.46 -3.18 1.24
N PRO A 223 -29.60 -3.83 1.56
CA PRO A 223 -30.63 -3.22 2.38
C PRO A 223 -30.13 -3.01 3.80
N ALA A 224 -30.57 -1.90 4.41
CA ALA A 224 -30.32 -1.65 5.83
C ALA A 224 -30.96 -2.72 6.70
N GLN A 225 -30.37 -3.00 7.85
CA GLN A 225 -30.88 -3.96 8.82
C GLN A 225 -32.01 -3.32 9.64
N GLU A 226 -33.13 -4.00 9.75
CA GLU A 226 -34.16 -3.64 10.70
C GLU A 226 -33.81 -4.21 12.08
N VAL A 227 -33.71 -3.35 13.08
CA VAL A 227 -33.37 -3.74 14.45
C VAL A 227 -34.55 -3.43 15.35
N GLY A 228 -35.24 -4.47 15.81
CA GLY A 228 -36.47 -4.36 16.62
C GLY A 228 -36.25 -3.90 18.07
N ARG A 229 -35.10 -3.26 18.39
CA ARG A 229 -34.76 -2.74 19.71
C ARG A 229 -34.06 -1.38 19.62
N THR A 230 -34.10 -0.61 20.70
CA THR A 230 -33.28 0.59 20.84
C THR A 230 -31.81 0.20 20.89
N LEU A 231 -31.00 0.79 20.02
CA LEU A 231 -29.55 0.61 20.00
C LEU A 231 -28.87 1.62 20.91
N LEU A 232 -27.78 1.20 21.51
CA LEU A 232 -26.86 2.05 22.25
C LEU A 232 -25.66 2.38 21.35
N SER A 233 -25.02 3.53 21.60
CA SER A 233 -23.81 3.91 20.87
C SER A 233 -22.65 2.96 21.21
N GLY A 234 -21.78 2.72 20.22
CA GLY A 234 -20.56 1.93 20.34
C GLY A 234 -20.66 0.51 19.80
N LEU A 235 -19.70 -0.33 20.18
CA LEU A 235 -19.54 -1.73 19.74
C LEU A 235 -19.32 -2.65 20.94
N ASN A 236 -19.57 -3.94 20.74
CA ASN A 236 -19.15 -5.00 21.66
C ASN A 236 -17.76 -5.49 21.22
N LEU A 237 -16.80 -5.48 22.15
CA LEU A 237 -15.45 -5.98 21.96
C LEU A 237 -15.27 -7.32 22.68
N SER A 238 -14.91 -8.35 21.93
CA SER A 238 -14.46 -9.65 22.42
C SER A 238 -12.95 -9.73 22.34
N VAL A 239 -12.27 -10.14 23.39
CA VAL A 239 -10.80 -10.25 23.48
C VAL A 239 -10.40 -11.68 23.73
N TYR A 240 -9.42 -12.15 22.98
CA TYR A 240 -8.82 -13.47 23.03
C TYR A 240 -7.34 -13.33 23.33
N LYS A 241 -6.90 -13.81 24.49
CA LYS A 241 -5.50 -13.79 24.92
C LYS A 241 -4.73 -14.92 24.26
N GLY A 242 -3.49 -14.65 23.92
CA GLY A 242 -2.60 -15.64 23.30
C GLY A 242 -2.11 -15.24 21.92
N THR A 243 -1.28 -16.10 21.35
CA THR A 243 -0.67 -15.87 20.01
C THR A 243 -1.52 -16.55 18.95
N TYR A 244 -2.07 -15.75 18.07
CA TYR A 244 -2.81 -16.19 16.89
C TYR A 244 -2.13 -15.68 15.64
N LEU A 245 -2.08 -16.49 14.60
CA LEU A 245 -1.52 -16.12 13.29
C LEU A 245 -2.62 -15.71 12.30
N SER A 246 -3.87 -16.05 12.62
CA SER A 246 -5.02 -15.79 11.74
C SER A 246 -6.30 -15.65 12.55
N PRO A 247 -7.26 -14.81 12.11
CA PRO A 247 -8.60 -14.75 12.69
C PRO A 247 -9.35 -16.08 12.72
N TYR A 248 -9.00 -16.99 11.81
CA TYR A 248 -9.62 -18.33 11.70
C TYR A 248 -9.18 -19.30 12.78
N GLN A 249 -8.18 -18.96 13.60
CA GLN A 249 -7.69 -19.76 14.71
C GLN A 249 -8.34 -19.40 16.06
N LEU A 250 -9.22 -18.39 16.08
CA LEU A 250 -9.81 -17.91 17.32
C LEU A 250 -10.79 -18.95 17.90
N PRO A 251 -10.73 -19.18 19.22
CA PRO A 251 -11.70 -20.04 19.88
C PRO A 251 -13.11 -19.44 19.84
N GLN A 252 -14.13 -20.26 20.01
CA GLN A 252 -15.53 -19.79 20.02
C GLN A 252 -15.82 -18.85 21.19
N THR A 253 -15.15 -19.05 22.34
CA THR A 253 -15.39 -18.27 23.56
C THR A 253 -14.23 -17.30 23.78
N PRO A 254 -14.49 -15.98 23.86
CA PRO A 254 -13.48 -15.00 24.21
C PRO A 254 -13.10 -15.11 25.71
N ASP A 255 -11.89 -14.66 26.06
CA ASP A 255 -11.48 -14.57 27.47
C ASP A 255 -12.30 -13.54 28.23
N TYR A 256 -12.68 -12.45 27.58
CA TYR A 256 -13.64 -11.48 28.11
C TYR A 256 -14.27 -10.63 27.02
N THR A 257 -15.39 -10.00 27.37
CA THR A 257 -16.08 -9.02 26.52
C THR A 257 -16.24 -7.70 27.25
N LYS A 258 -16.29 -6.61 26.49
CA LYS A 258 -16.62 -5.29 27.01
C LYS A 258 -17.20 -4.39 25.94
N GLU A 259 -17.85 -3.32 26.37
CA GLU A 259 -18.37 -2.29 25.49
C GLU A 259 -17.30 -1.25 25.19
N ILE A 260 -17.26 -0.76 23.97
CA ILE A 260 -16.32 0.26 23.50
C ILE A 260 -17.09 1.33 22.71
N ALA A 261 -16.68 2.59 22.83
CA ALA A 261 -17.29 3.69 22.11
C ALA A 261 -16.86 3.73 20.62
N ASP A 262 -15.64 3.31 20.33
CA ASP A 262 -15.03 3.31 18.99
C ASP A 262 -13.95 2.22 18.87
N LEU A 263 -13.27 2.16 17.74
CA LEU A 263 -12.27 1.11 17.45
C LEU A 263 -10.89 1.31 18.11
N ARG A 264 -10.58 2.48 18.67
CA ARG A 264 -9.27 2.74 19.31
C ARG A 264 -8.87 1.70 20.36
N PRO A 265 -9.78 1.22 21.22
CA PRO A 265 -9.43 0.20 22.21
C PRO A 265 -9.04 -1.17 21.62
N ILE A 266 -9.38 -1.47 20.37
CA ILE A 266 -9.10 -2.79 19.78
C ILE A 266 -7.60 -3.14 19.78
N ARG A 267 -6.71 -2.12 19.73
CA ARG A 267 -5.25 -2.28 19.74
C ARG A 267 -4.58 -1.91 21.06
N THR A 268 -5.34 -1.57 22.07
CA THR A 268 -4.77 -1.08 23.33
C THR A 268 -5.04 -2.00 24.53
N GLN A 269 -5.59 -3.21 24.29
CA GLN A 269 -6.08 -4.07 25.37
C GLN A 269 -4.99 -4.58 26.32
N THR A 270 -3.78 -4.76 25.81
CA THR A 270 -2.66 -5.32 26.57
C THR A 270 -1.43 -4.42 26.58
N ARG A 271 -1.58 -3.17 26.13
CA ARG A 271 -0.47 -2.23 26.07
C ARG A 271 -0.15 -1.69 27.46
N VAL A 272 1.03 -2.00 27.97
CA VAL A 272 1.57 -1.35 29.17
C VAL A 272 2.09 0.03 28.75
N PRO A 273 1.59 1.13 29.34
CA PRO A 273 2.06 2.47 29.03
C PRO A 273 3.59 2.59 29.20
N GLY A 274 4.26 3.13 28.19
CA GLY A 274 5.69 3.44 28.22
C GLY A 274 6.66 2.31 27.86
N ASN A 275 6.20 1.07 27.60
CA ASN A 275 7.09 -0.01 27.24
C ASN A 275 6.57 -0.85 26.05
N VAL A 276 7.18 -0.67 24.89
CA VAL A 276 6.80 -1.38 23.64
C VAL A 276 7.08 -2.90 23.73
N ARG A 277 7.97 -3.32 24.65
CA ARG A 277 8.39 -4.73 24.79
C ARG A 277 7.45 -5.57 25.66
N ASN A 278 6.51 -4.94 26.37
CA ASN A 278 5.57 -5.62 27.26
C ASN A 278 4.15 -5.67 26.67
N VAL A 279 4.03 -5.91 25.37
CA VAL A 279 2.72 -6.14 24.74
C VAL A 279 2.44 -7.62 24.75
N GLU A 280 1.36 -8.03 25.42
CA GLU A 280 0.87 -9.40 25.32
C GLU A 280 0.26 -9.64 23.95
N ASN A 281 0.44 -10.85 23.41
CA ASN A 281 -0.21 -11.26 22.19
C ASN A 281 -1.71 -11.46 22.45
N TYR A 282 -2.53 -10.96 21.55
CA TYR A 282 -3.98 -11.14 21.62
C TYR A 282 -4.64 -10.96 20.26
N ALA A 283 -5.88 -11.40 20.17
CA ALA A 283 -6.79 -11.03 19.09
C ALA A 283 -8.04 -10.35 19.67
N ALA A 284 -8.72 -9.58 18.85
CA ALA A 284 -9.94 -8.89 19.25
C ALA A 284 -10.93 -8.84 18.10
N ILE A 285 -12.22 -8.94 18.44
CA ILE A 285 -13.34 -8.77 17.50
C ILE A 285 -14.23 -7.67 18.06
N ALA A 286 -14.45 -6.61 17.27
CA ALA A 286 -15.43 -5.57 17.56
C ALA A 286 -16.65 -5.75 16.64
N GLU A 287 -17.83 -5.84 17.23
CA GLU A 287 -19.09 -6.10 16.50
C GLU A 287 -20.21 -5.16 16.92
N GLY A 288 -21.03 -4.80 15.96
CA GLY A 288 -22.21 -3.95 16.11
C GLY A 288 -22.77 -3.54 14.76
N PHE A 289 -23.12 -2.29 14.65
CA PHE A 289 -23.65 -1.70 13.42
C PHE A 289 -22.92 -0.41 13.09
N VAL A 290 -22.80 -0.12 11.80
CA VAL A 290 -22.39 1.18 11.26
C VAL A 290 -23.60 1.83 10.59
N ASN A 291 -23.84 3.10 10.87
CA ASN A 291 -24.93 3.86 10.23
C ASN A 291 -24.41 4.56 8.97
N ILE A 292 -25.12 4.37 7.87
CA ILE A 292 -24.87 4.97 6.56
C ILE A 292 -25.92 6.06 6.32
N ASP A 293 -25.46 7.27 6.02
CA ASP A 293 -26.31 8.47 5.97
C ASP A 293 -27.19 8.54 4.71
N GLN A 294 -26.75 7.94 3.60
CA GLN A 294 -27.44 7.93 2.30
C GLN A 294 -27.10 6.71 1.47
N ASP A 295 -27.97 6.35 0.53
CA ASP A 295 -27.66 5.30 -0.44
C ASP A 295 -26.40 5.67 -1.24
N GLY A 296 -25.50 4.71 -1.43
CA GLY A 296 -24.28 4.99 -2.18
C GLY A 296 -23.34 3.81 -2.30
N VAL A 297 -22.33 4.00 -3.13
CA VAL A 297 -21.14 3.13 -3.15
C VAL A 297 -20.11 3.75 -2.21
N TYR A 298 -19.70 2.97 -1.23
CA TYR A 298 -18.74 3.38 -0.21
C TYR A 298 -17.44 2.61 -0.36
N GLU A 299 -16.33 3.32 -0.34
CA GLU A 299 -15.00 2.75 -0.21
C GLU A 299 -14.61 2.70 1.27
N PHE A 300 -14.28 1.51 1.76
CA PHE A 300 -13.73 1.30 3.09
C PHE A 300 -12.22 1.10 3.02
N SER A 301 -11.52 1.54 4.04
CA SER A 301 -10.06 1.44 4.19
C SER A 301 -9.72 0.99 5.59
N SER A 302 -8.90 -0.04 5.72
CA SER A 302 -8.43 -0.53 7.02
C SER A 302 -7.16 -1.34 6.90
N ASN A 303 -6.32 -1.25 7.93
CA ASN A 303 -5.17 -2.14 8.16
C ASN A 303 -5.44 -3.18 9.28
N ASN A 304 -6.69 -3.30 9.76
CA ASN A 304 -7.10 -4.43 10.60
C ASN A 304 -7.06 -5.75 9.82
N SER A 305 -7.07 -6.86 10.55
CA SER A 305 -6.99 -8.19 9.91
C SER A 305 -8.17 -8.43 8.97
N GLN A 306 -9.39 -8.08 9.40
CA GLN A 306 -10.58 -8.20 8.56
C GLN A 306 -11.59 -7.10 8.87
N VAL A 307 -12.34 -6.68 7.84
CA VAL A 307 -13.54 -5.84 7.97
C VAL A 307 -14.69 -6.54 7.24
N TRP A 308 -15.81 -6.66 7.94
CA TRP A 308 -17.03 -7.30 7.44
C TRP A 308 -18.20 -6.33 7.49
N ILE A 309 -19.01 -6.33 6.42
CA ILE A 309 -20.26 -5.58 6.34
C ILE A 309 -21.38 -6.54 5.98
N ASP A 310 -22.44 -6.59 6.77
CA ASP A 310 -23.62 -7.46 6.60
C ASP A 310 -23.24 -8.95 6.35
N GLY A 311 -22.20 -9.42 7.03
CA GLY A 311 -21.69 -10.78 6.89
C GLY A 311 -20.83 -11.02 5.65
N GLN A 312 -20.59 -10.01 4.80
CA GLN A 312 -19.65 -10.10 3.69
C GLN A 312 -18.25 -9.64 4.13
N LEU A 313 -17.24 -10.47 3.86
CA LEU A 313 -15.85 -10.10 4.05
C LEU A 313 -15.45 -9.05 3.01
N LEU A 314 -15.29 -7.81 3.45
CA LEU A 314 -15.01 -6.68 2.57
C LEU A 314 -13.50 -6.45 2.43
N ILE A 315 -12.77 -6.50 3.54
CA ILE A 315 -11.30 -6.35 3.58
C ILE A 315 -10.71 -7.55 4.29
N ASP A 316 -9.74 -8.21 3.67
CA ASP A 316 -9.00 -9.31 4.27
C ASP A 316 -7.48 -9.04 4.20
N ASN A 317 -6.90 -8.78 5.37
CA ASN A 317 -5.46 -8.66 5.59
C ASN A 317 -4.91 -9.86 6.37
N SER A 318 -5.71 -10.90 6.61
CA SER A 318 -5.38 -12.01 7.51
C SER A 318 -4.23 -12.90 7.02
N GLN A 319 -3.92 -12.84 5.72
CA GLN A 319 -2.81 -13.57 5.13
C GLN A 319 -1.44 -12.88 5.32
N MET A 320 -1.41 -11.76 6.05
CA MET A 320 -0.22 -10.95 6.20
C MET A 320 0.29 -11.00 7.63
N PRO A 321 1.43 -11.65 7.88
CA PRO A 321 2.00 -11.77 9.22
C PRO A 321 2.59 -10.46 9.76
N CYS A 322 2.79 -9.45 8.91
CA CYS A 322 3.44 -8.18 9.28
C CYS A 322 2.51 -6.99 9.02
N PRO A 323 2.68 -5.88 9.80
CA PRO A 323 1.89 -4.69 9.62
C PRO A 323 2.06 -4.13 8.21
N ARG A 324 0.97 -3.79 7.56
CA ARG A 324 1.00 -3.00 6.34
C ARG A 324 0.95 -1.52 6.70
N TYR A 325 1.88 -0.78 6.15
CA TYR A 325 1.83 0.68 6.18
C TYR A 325 0.77 1.25 5.23
N SER A 326 0.29 0.43 4.29
CA SER A 326 -0.80 0.80 3.40
C SER A 326 -2.04 -0.01 3.73
N PRO A 327 -3.14 0.60 4.15
CA PRO A 327 -4.39 -0.09 4.37
C PRO A 327 -4.91 -0.68 3.07
N ASN A 328 -5.61 -1.82 3.15
CA ASN A 328 -6.41 -2.32 2.04
C ASN A 328 -7.74 -1.57 1.98
N ASN A 329 -8.19 -1.37 0.75
CA ASN A 329 -9.43 -0.68 0.44
C ASN A 329 -10.33 -1.59 -0.39
N ALA A 330 -11.64 -1.46 -0.19
CA ALA A 330 -12.64 -2.15 -1.01
C ALA A 330 -13.94 -1.34 -1.07
N GLU A 331 -14.68 -1.47 -2.16
CA GLU A 331 -15.98 -0.81 -2.36
C GLU A 331 -17.15 -1.76 -2.11
N ILE A 332 -18.23 -1.19 -1.60
CA ILE A 332 -19.51 -1.87 -1.38
C ILE A 332 -20.68 -0.87 -1.59
N ALA A 333 -21.76 -1.35 -2.18
CA ALA A 333 -22.98 -0.55 -2.37
C ALA A 333 -23.93 -0.76 -1.18
N LEU A 334 -24.28 0.31 -0.45
CA LEU A 334 -25.07 0.26 0.78
C LEU A 334 -26.27 1.20 0.66
N ALA A 335 -27.43 0.76 1.13
CA ALA A 335 -28.58 1.63 1.36
C ALA A 335 -28.35 2.50 2.61
N LYS A 336 -29.07 3.58 2.72
CA LYS A 336 -29.13 4.38 3.95
C LYS A 336 -29.65 3.55 5.12
N GLY A 337 -29.01 3.65 6.28
CA GLY A 337 -29.42 3.01 7.51
C GLY A 337 -28.33 2.18 8.16
N LEU A 338 -28.72 1.22 8.99
CA LEU A 338 -27.81 0.41 9.79
C LEU A 338 -27.34 -0.80 9.00
N HIS A 339 -26.04 -1.07 9.05
CA HIS A 339 -25.41 -2.26 8.48
C HIS A 339 -24.60 -2.99 9.56
N ARG A 340 -24.69 -4.32 9.62
CA ARG A 340 -23.87 -5.11 10.54
C ARG A 340 -22.40 -4.83 10.26
N PHE A 341 -21.65 -4.50 11.30
CA PHE A 341 -20.25 -4.12 11.22
C PHE A 341 -19.42 -4.99 12.14
N LYS A 342 -18.38 -5.59 11.58
CA LYS A 342 -17.46 -6.42 12.34
C LYS A 342 -16.03 -6.13 11.90
N VAL A 343 -15.16 -5.93 12.87
CA VAL A 343 -13.72 -5.76 12.68
C VAL A 343 -12.98 -6.81 13.48
N THR A 344 -12.08 -7.53 12.83
CA THR A 344 -11.20 -8.49 13.50
C THR A 344 -9.77 -7.98 13.48
N PHE A 345 -9.13 -8.07 14.62
CA PHE A 345 -7.73 -7.74 14.82
C PHE A 345 -6.99 -8.95 15.39
N VAL A 346 -5.89 -9.31 14.75
CA VAL A 346 -4.92 -10.28 15.26
C VAL A 346 -3.60 -9.56 15.35
N GLY A 347 -3.04 -9.46 16.53
CA GLY A 347 -1.85 -8.69 16.77
C GLY A 347 -1.00 -9.24 17.91
N GLY A 348 0.20 -8.70 18.01
CA GLY A 348 1.16 -9.12 19.02
C GLY A 348 2.54 -8.60 18.74
N ILE A 349 3.52 -9.33 19.22
CA ILE A 349 4.94 -9.07 18.96
C ILE A 349 5.47 -10.18 18.08
N PHE A 350 6.09 -9.80 16.96
CA PHE A 350 6.84 -10.69 16.11
C PHE A 350 8.31 -10.27 16.12
N GLU A 351 9.20 -11.17 16.50
CA GLU A 351 10.64 -10.91 16.62
C GLU A 351 11.00 -9.65 17.43
N GLY A 352 10.22 -9.36 18.47
CA GLY A 352 10.43 -8.21 19.36
C GLY A 352 9.83 -6.90 18.87
N TRP A 353 9.12 -6.90 17.73
CA TRP A 353 8.44 -5.73 17.19
C TRP A 353 6.92 -5.90 17.22
N PRO A 354 6.16 -4.83 17.50
CA PRO A 354 4.71 -4.91 17.37
C PRO A 354 4.32 -5.17 15.92
N THR A 355 3.31 -6.01 15.72
CA THR A 355 2.77 -6.32 14.38
C THR A 355 1.88 -5.20 13.82
N TYR A 356 1.81 -4.06 14.48
CA TYR A 356 1.03 -2.89 14.08
C TYR A 356 1.67 -1.59 14.62
N TRP A 357 1.64 -0.53 13.83
CA TRP A 357 2.26 0.75 14.15
C TRP A 357 1.27 1.89 14.31
N ASP A 358 0.11 1.80 13.72
CA ASP A 358 -0.94 2.80 13.71
C ASP A 358 -2.18 2.36 14.50
N ASP A 359 -3.17 3.22 14.58
CA ASP A 359 -4.44 2.92 15.23
C ASP A 359 -5.26 1.87 14.45
N ALA A 360 -6.22 1.24 15.13
CA ALA A 360 -7.13 0.26 14.53
C ALA A 360 -8.25 0.90 13.71
N SER A 361 -8.01 2.06 13.12
CA SER A 361 -9.06 2.81 12.45
C SER A 361 -9.61 2.07 11.23
N VAL A 362 -10.90 2.21 11.04
CA VAL A 362 -11.58 1.97 9.78
C VAL A 362 -12.01 3.33 9.26
N LYS A 363 -11.73 3.59 8.01
CA LYS A 363 -12.17 4.81 7.32
C LYS A 363 -13.16 4.43 6.24
N LEU A 364 -14.06 5.31 5.93
CA LEU A 364 -14.95 5.18 4.79
C LEU A 364 -15.07 6.51 4.05
N ARG A 365 -15.41 6.44 2.77
CA ARG A 365 -15.82 7.58 1.95
C ARG A 365 -16.90 7.14 0.96
N PRO A 366 -17.87 7.99 0.61
CA PRO A 366 -18.67 7.77 -0.58
C PRO A 366 -17.76 7.89 -1.82
N ALA A 367 -18.12 7.23 -2.90
CA ALA A 367 -17.35 7.27 -4.15
C ALA A 367 -17.09 8.72 -4.59
N GLY A 368 -15.82 9.08 -4.76
CA GLY A 368 -15.39 10.45 -5.08
C GLY A 368 -15.42 11.45 -3.93
N GLY A 369 -15.80 11.05 -2.73
CA GLY A 369 -15.87 11.90 -1.54
C GLY A 369 -14.60 11.90 -0.69
N SER A 370 -14.67 12.61 0.43
CA SER A 370 -13.57 12.69 1.40
C SER A 370 -13.65 11.57 2.43
N TRP A 371 -12.47 11.11 2.89
CA TRP A 371 -12.35 10.12 3.94
C TRP A 371 -12.88 10.61 5.28
N LYS A 372 -13.68 9.78 5.93
CA LYS A 372 -14.12 9.94 7.33
C LYS A 372 -13.68 8.72 8.12
N THR A 373 -13.26 8.92 9.37
CA THR A 373 -13.04 7.80 10.29
C THR A 373 -14.39 7.30 10.77
N VAL A 374 -14.55 5.97 10.79
CA VAL A 374 -15.71 5.33 11.44
C VAL A 374 -15.55 5.48 12.95
N ASP A 375 -16.31 6.36 13.54
CA ASP A 375 -16.23 6.73 14.95
C ASP A 375 -17.54 6.45 15.71
N GLY A 376 -17.55 6.79 17.00
CA GLY A 376 -18.69 6.51 17.90
C GLY A 376 -20.02 7.13 17.48
N ASN A 377 -20.03 8.18 16.66
CA ASN A 377 -21.26 8.79 16.15
C ASN A 377 -21.95 7.95 15.06
N MET A 378 -21.17 7.05 14.44
CA MET A 378 -21.65 6.15 13.39
C MET A 378 -21.87 4.72 13.90
N LEU A 379 -21.44 4.40 15.12
CA LEU A 379 -21.39 3.04 15.66
C LEU A 379 -22.48 2.78 16.71
N PHE A 380 -23.13 1.63 16.56
CA PHE A 380 -24.24 1.20 17.42
C PHE A 380 -24.14 -0.29 17.77
N ARG A 381 -24.69 -0.69 18.95
CA ARG A 381 -24.72 -2.05 19.47
C ARG A 381 -26.06 -2.45 20.06
#